data_46ba880ca902275f1a130418b76c4992
#
_entry.id   46ba880ca902275f1a130418b76c4992
#
_cell.length_a   1.000
_cell.length_b   1.000
_cell.length_c   1.000
_cell.angle_alpha   90.00
_cell.angle_beta   90.00
_cell.angle_gamma   90.00
#
_symmetry.space_group_name_H-M   'P 1'
#
loop_
_entity.id
_entity.type
_entity.pdbx_description
1 polymer ?
#
loop_
_entity_poly.entity_id
_entity_poly.type
_entity_poly.pdbx_seq_one_letter_code
_entity_poly.pdbx_strand_id
1 'polypeptide(L)'
;MATLKHISSKNSDYSAIEAYLVYQHDEFSGKVILDKQGRPMLRESYILDTLECDDFSFATACLQANRKYGKNTQRDDIKSHQYIISFDPRDAADNGLTMEKAQALGLKFCSENFPGHPAIVCTHPDGHNRSGNIHVHIVIGSIRTREVERKP
;
A
#
# COMPACT_ATOMS: atom_id res chain seq x y z
N MET A 1 -20.89 1.27 -2.47
CA MET A 1 -20.37 -0.11 -2.55
C MET A 1 -18.89 -0.10 -2.87
N ALA A 2 -18.10 -0.90 -2.19
CA ALA A 2 -16.65 -0.96 -2.41
C ALA A 2 -16.28 -2.19 -3.23
N THR A 3 -15.20 -2.08 -3.99
CA THR A 3 -14.60 -3.21 -4.70
C THR A 3 -13.20 -3.48 -4.14
N LEU A 4 -12.78 -4.75 -4.19
CA LEU A 4 -11.46 -5.17 -3.71
C LEU A 4 -10.71 -5.85 -4.86
N LYS A 5 -9.46 -5.42 -5.08
CA LYS A 5 -8.56 -6.01 -6.07
C LYS A 5 -7.30 -6.49 -5.38
N HIS A 6 -6.79 -7.66 -5.79
CA HIS A 6 -5.53 -8.23 -5.27
C HIS A 6 -4.50 -8.39 -6.37
N ILE A 7 -3.26 -7.98 -6.08
CA ILE A 7 -2.11 -8.11 -6.97
C ILE A 7 -0.94 -8.67 -6.15
N SER A 8 -0.28 -9.71 -6.66
CA SER A 8 0.97 -10.20 -6.06
C SER A 8 2.17 -9.65 -6.82
N SER A 9 3.31 -9.50 -6.14
CA SER A 9 4.53 -8.95 -6.73
C SER A 9 5.76 -9.78 -6.35
N LYS A 10 6.62 -10.02 -7.32
CA LYS A 10 7.92 -10.66 -7.14
C LYS A 10 9.06 -9.65 -7.08
N ASN A 11 8.75 -8.35 -7.16
CA ASN A 11 9.72 -7.27 -7.15
C ASN A 11 10.40 -7.17 -5.78
N SER A 12 11.73 -7.24 -5.77
CA SER A 12 12.54 -7.12 -4.55
C SER A 12 12.81 -5.68 -4.14
N ASP A 13 12.45 -4.72 -4.97
CA ASP A 13 12.60 -3.30 -4.66
C ASP A 13 11.35 -2.77 -3.95
N TYR A 14 11.32 -2.94 -2.63
CA TYR A 14 10.17 -2.51 -1.82
C TYR A 14 10.04 -0.97 -1.77
N SER A 15 11.14 -0.24 -1.94
CA SER A 15 11.08 1.23 -1.93
C SER A 15 10.41 1.79 -3.17
N ALA A 16 10.45 1.09 -4.30
CA ALA A 16 9.73 1.48 -5.52
C ALA A 16 8.21 1.45 -5.29
N ILE A 17 7.73 0.55 -4.46
CA ILE A 17 6.29 0.45 -4.10
C ILE A 17 5.86 1.71 -3.35
N GLU A 18 6.64 2.12 -2.35
CA GLU A 18 6.36 3.34 -1.59
C GLU A 18 6.39 4.58 -2.49
N ALA A 19 7.40 4.68 -3.37
CA ALA A 19 7.50 5.78 -4.33
C ALA A 19 6.28 5.87 -5.24
N TYR A 20 5.77 4.73 -5.70
CA TYR A 20 4.56 4.70 -6.52
C TYR A 20 3.36 5.30 -5.78
N LEU A 21 3.27 5.07 -4.48
CA LEU A 21 2.13 5.55 -3.68
C LEU A 21 2.19 7.05 -3.39
N VAL A 22 3.38 7.63 -3.25
CA VAL A 22 3.53 9.02 -2.83
C VAL A 22 3.83 9.99 -3.97
N TYR A 23 4.40 9.52 -5.10
CA TYR A 23 4.72 10.37 -6.24
C TYR A 23 3.67 10.25 -7.35
N GLN A 24 3.54 11.32 -8.13
CA GLN A 24 2.65 11.34 -9.29
C GLN A 24 3.27 10.52 -10.43
N HIS A 25 2.45 9.74 -11.11
CA HIS A 25 2.86 8.89 -12.24
C HIS A 25 1.98 9.15 -13.45
N ASP A 26 2.58 9.08 -14.63
CA ASP A 26 1.85 9.14 -15.90
C ASP A 26 1.00 7.87 -16.03
N GLU A 27 -0.29 8.04 -16.31
CA GLU A 27 -1.24 6.92 -16.41
C GLU A 27 -0.91 5.94 -17.52
N PHE A 28 -0.33 6.43 -18.62
CA PHE A 28 -0.07 5.62 -19.81
C PHE A 28 1.29 4.94 -19.78
N SER A 29 2.34 5.66 -19.34
CA SER A 29 3.70 5.14 -19.35
C SER A 29 4.11 4.49 -18.03
N GLY A 30 3.41 4.80 -16.93
CA GLY A 30 3.78 4.37 -15.58
C GLY A 30 5.02 5.07 -15.04
N LYS A 31 5.57 6.04 -15.76
CA LYS A 31 6.77 6.75 -15.33
C LYS A 31 6.41 7.88 -14.36
N VAL A 32 7.33 8.12 -13.40
CA VAL A 32 7.15 9.21 -12.44
C VAL A 32 7.16 10.56 -13.17
N ILE A 33 6.26 11.46 -12.74
CA ILE A 33 6.20 12.82 -13.28
C ILE A 33 7.23 13.67 -12.55
N LEU A 34 8.09 14.36 -13.32
CA LEU A 34 9.15 15.20 -12.78
C LEU A 34 8.76 16.68 -12.85
N ASP A 35 9.23 17.46 -11.87
CA ASP A 35 9.09 18.91 -11.86
C ASP A 35 10.11 19.55 -12.79
N LYS A 36 10.14 20.90 -12.84
CA LYS A 36 11.06 21.64 -13.70
C LYS A 36 12.52 21.43 -13.36
N GLN A 37 12.83 21.02 -12.12
CA GLN A 37 14.18 20.72 -11.65
C GLN A 37 14.56 19.26 -11.81
N GLY A 38 13.71 18.43 -12.41
CA GLY A 38 13.96 17.00 -12.60
C GLY A 38 13.71 16.15 -11.37
N ARG A 39 13.00 16.65 -10.36
CA ARG A 39 12.67 15.89 -9.15
C ARG A 39 11.27 15.27 -9.25
N PRO A 40 11.06 14.08 -8.67
CA PRO A 40 9.72 13.49 -8.64
C PRO A 40 8.72 14.42 -7.94
N MET A 41 7.53 14.55 -8.55
CA MET A 41 6.44 15.36 -7.97
C MET A 41 5.64 14.54 -6.99
N LEU A 42 5.48 15.04 -5.76
CA LEU A 42 4.60 14.41 -4.77
C LEU A 42 3.15 14.57 -5.17
N ARG A 43 2.32 13.60 -4.79
CA ARG A 43 0.87 13.72 -4.92
C ARG A 43 0.39 14.87 -4.04
N GLU A 44 -0.62 15.59 -4.52
CA GLU A 44 -1.16 16.74 -3.80
C GLU A 44 -1.83 16.34 -2.47
N SER A 45 -2.46 15.18 -2.45
CA SER A 45 -3.18 14.72 -1.26
C SER A 45 -3.11 13.20 -1.16
N TYR A 46 -2.72 12.70 0.02
CA TYR A 46 -2.75 11.29 0.37
C TYR A 46 -2.60 11.15 1.88
N ILE A 47 -3.02 10.00 2.41
CA ILE A 47 -2.78 9.63 3.81
C ILE A 47 -2.02 8.31 3.79
N LEU A 48 -0.89 8.24 4.50
CA LEU A 48 -0.04 7.06 4.51
C LEU A 48 0.34 6.69 5.94
N ASP A 49 0.14 5.42 6.28
CA ASP A 49 0.57 4.83 7.54
C ASP A 49 1.26 3.50 7.29
N THR A 50 2.14 3.10 8.21
CA THR A 50 2.77 1.78 8.18
C THR A 50 2.34 0.96 9.39
N LEU A 51 2.37 -0.37 9.22
CA LEU A 51 2.07 -1.33 10.29
C LEU A 51 3.21 -2.31 10.42
N GLU A 52 3.56 -2.70 11.66
CA GLU A 52 4.58 -3.70 11.97
C GLU A 52 5.96 -3.35 11.43
N CYS A 53 6.26 -2.06 11.24
CA CYS A 53 7.55 -1.59 10.74
C CYS A 53 8.42 -0.96 11.84
N ASP A 54 7.86 -0.76 13.04
CA ASP A 54 8.51 -0.03 14.13
C ASP A 54 8.98 1.35 13.63
N ASP A 55 10.24 1.72 13.87
CA ASP A 55 10.79 2.99 13.39
C ASP A 55 11.43 2.88 12.01
N PHE A 56 11.30 1.73 11.35
CA PHE A 56 11.91 1.50 10.04
C PHE A 56 10.94 1.84 8.90
N SER A 57 11.50 2.07 7.72
CA SER A 57 10.68 2.15 6.51
C SER A 57 10.07 0.77 6.20
N PHE A 58 9.01 0.78 5.42
CA PHE A 58 8.39 -0.47 4.94
C PHE A 58 9.43 -1.36 4.26
N ALA A 59 10.26 -0.79 3.36
CA ALA A 59 11.28 -1.54 2.65
C ALA A 59 12.27 -2.21 3.62
N THR A 60 12.77 -1.47 4.60
CA THR A 60 13.71 -2.01 5.59
C THR A 60 13.06 -3.11 6.43
N ALA A 61 11.83 -2.91 6.86
CA ALA A 61 11.10 -3.91 7.65
C ALA A 61 10.93 -5.22 6.86
N CYS A 62 10.58 -5.12 5.56
CA CYS A 62 10.47 -6.30 4.70
C CYS A 62 11.79 -7.03 4.55
N LEU A 63 12.87 -6.30 4.30
CA LEU A 63 14.21 -6.90 4.13
C LEU A 63 14.69 -7.56 5.41
N GLN A 64 14.45 -6.96 6.56
CA GLN A 64 14.80 -7.55 7.85
C GLN A 64 14.02 -8.83 8.13
N ALA A 65 12.71 -8.85 7.83
CA ALA A 65 11.88 -10.04 8.00
C ALA A 65 12.36 -11.17 7.09
N ASN A 66 12.67 -10.87 5.83
CA ASN A 66 13.19 -11.85 4.89
C ASN A 66 14.48 -12.47 5.40
N ARG A 67 15.39 -11.64 5.90
CA ARG A 67 16.68 -12.09 6.43
C ARG A 67 16.51 -12.92 7.69
N LYS A 68 15.66 -12.47 8.61
CA LYS A 68 15.43 -13.15 9.90
C LYS A 68 14.95 -14.59 9.71
N TYR A 69 14.08 -14.81 8.72
CA TYR A 69 13.49 -16.13 8.49
C TYR A 69 14.07 -16.86 7.27
N GLY A 70 15.08 -16.28 6.61
CA GLY A 70 15.72 -16.89 5.44
C GLY A 70 14.77 -17.10 4.29
N LYS A 71 13.84 -16.15 4.06
CA LYS A 71 12.81 -16.23 3.04
C LYS A 71 13.05 -15.21 1.93
N ASN A 72 12.32 -15.38 0.82
CA ASN A 72 12.36 -14.48 -0.35
C ASN A 72 13.77 -14.38 -0.96
N THR A 73 14.49 -15.50 -0.97
CA THR A 73 15.86 -15.59 -1.50
C THR A 73 15.88 -15.86 -3.00
N GLN A 74 14.78 -16.33 -3.57
CA GLN A 74 14.68 -16.69 -4.99
C GLN A 74 13.96 -15.61 -5.80
N ARG A 75 14.35 -15.47 -7.05
CA ARG A 75 13.77 -14.48 -7.96
C ARG A 75 12.25 -14.62 -8.09
N ASP A 76 11.75 -15.85 -8.11
CA ASP A 76 10.34 -16.13 -8.35
C ASP A 76 9.49 -16.14 -7.07
N ASP A 77 10.09 -15.92 -5.91
CA ASP A 77 9.33 -15.81 -4.67
C ASP A 77 8.44 -14.57 -4.68
N ILE A 78 7.21 -14.72 -4.24
CA ILE A 78 6.29 -13.57 -4.08
C ILE A 78 6.73 -12.78 -2.85
N LYS A 79 7.09 -11.52 -3.04
CA LYS A 79 7.68 -10.68 -2.01
C LYS A 79 6.68 -9.76 -1.34
N SER A 80 5.61 -9.43 -2.05
CA SER A 80 4.55 -8.58 -1.49
C SER A 80 3.20 -8.87 -2.14
N HIS A 81 2.15 -8.47 -1.44
CA HIS A 81 0.78 -8.51 -1.94
C HIS A 81 0.20 -7.10 -1.82
N GLN A 82 -0.52 -6.68 -2.83
CA GLN A 82 -1.23 -5.41 -2.82
C GLN A 82 -2.73 -5.66 -2.90
N TYR A 83 -3.46 -5.02 -2.00
CA TYR A 83 -4.92 -4.96 -2.05
C TYR A 83 -5.34 -3.53 -2.30
N ILE A 84 -6.28 -3.33 -3.20
CA ILE A 84 -6.83 -2.02 -3.50
C ILE A 84 -8.32 -2.04 -3.21
N ILE A 85 -8.74 -1.19 -2.28
CA ILE A 85 -10.16 -1.03 -1.96
C ILE A 85 -10.61 0.26 -2.63
N SER A 86 -11.53 0.16 -3.58
CA SER A 86 -12.09 1.32 -4.30
C SER A 86 -13.52 1.54 -3.86
N PHE A 87 -13.85 2.78 -3.50
CA PHE A 87 -15.17 3.15 -3.05
C PHE A 87 -15.93 3.87 -4.16
N ASP A 88 -17.25 3.66 -4.20
CA ASP A 88 -18.12 4.38 -5.12
C ASP A 88 -18.14 5.87 -4.74
N PRO A 89 -18.10 6.82 -5.69
CA PRO A 89 -18.20 8.25 -5.36
C PRO A 89 -19.42 8.60 -4.51
N ARG A 90 -20.51 7.86 -4.64
CA ARG A 90 -21.71 8.06 -3.84
C ARG A 90 -21.49 7.78 -2.34
N ASP A 91 -20.49 6.98 -1.98
CA ASP A 91 -20.18 6.75 -0.57
C ASP A 91 -19.72 8.03 0.12
N ALA A 92 -18.98 8.88 -0.56
CA ALA A 92 -18.60 10.19 -0.03
C ALA A 92 -19.79 11.17 0.00
N ALA A 93 -20.57 11.21 -1.08
CA ALA A 93 -21.69 12.15 -1.21
C ALA A 93 -22.86 11.82 -0.29
N ASP A 94 -23.24 10.52 -0.20
CA ASP A 94 -24.45 10.08 0.47
C ASP A 94 -24.20 9.53 1.88
N ASN A 95 -23.03 8.96 2.12
CA ASN A 95 -22.71 8.25 3.37
C ASN A 95 -21.58 8.91 4.18
N GLY A 96 -21.08 10.05 3.74
CA GLY A 96 -20.10 10.82 4.48
C GLY A 96 -18.71 10.17 4.56
N LEU A 97 -18.34 9.34 3.57
CA LEU A 97 -17.00 8.74 3.52
C LEU A 97 -15.97 9.85 3.31
N THR A 98 -14.91 9.82 4.11
CA THR A 98 -13.75 10.72 3.99
C THR A 98 -12.49 9.90 3.77
N MET A 99 -11.40 10.56 3.39
CA MET A 99 -10.09 9.90 3.27
C MET A 99 -9.68 9.27 4.61
N GLU A 100 -9.94 9.96 5.72
CA GLU A 100 -9.60 9.49 7.06
C GLU A 100 -10.38 8.23 7.42
N LYS A 101 -11.66 8.18 7.09
CA LYS A 101 -12.49 6.98 7.31
C LYS A 101 -12.04 5.82 6.43
N ALA A 102 -11.71 6.09 5.17
CA ALA A 102 -11.19 5.08 4.25
C ALA A 102 -9.85 4.52 4.73
N GLN A 103 -8.95 5.39 5.19
CA GLN A 103 -7.67 4.98 5.75
C GLN A 103 -7.86 4.09 6.99
N ALA A 104 -8.77 4.47 7.88
CA ALA A 104 -9.07 3.67 9.07
C ALA A 104 -9.59 2.27 8.71
N LEU A 105 -10.43 2.17 7.69
CA LEU A 105 -10.92 0.88 7.20
C LEU A 105 -9.78 0.04 6.63
N GLY A 106 -8.87 0.65 5.87
CA GLY A 106 -7.69 -0.05 5.33
C GLY A 106 -6.77 -0.56 6.42
N LEU A 107 -6.51 0.24 7.44
CA LEU A 107 -5.69 -0.16 8.58
C LEU A 107 -6.32 -1.32 9.35
N LYS A 108 -7.63 -1.26 9.58
CA LYS A 108 -8.37 -2.33 10.24
C LYS A 108 -8.35 -3.62 9.43
N PHE A 109 -8.60 -3.54 8.13
CA PHE A 109 -8.53 -4.69 7.22
C PHE A 109 -7.16 -5.36 7.32
N CYS A 110 -6.10 -4.57 7.26
CA CYS A 110 -4.73 -5.09 7.29
C CYS A 110 -4.39 -5.73 8.63
N SER A 111 -4.71 -5.05 9.74
CA SER A 111 -4.38 -5.57 11.08
C SER A 111 -5.16 -6.84 11.43
N GLU A 112 -6.38 -6.97 10.96
CA GLU A 112 -7.21 -8.15 11.23
C GLU A 112 -6.85 -9.35 10.37
N ASN A 113 -6.48 -9.11 9.11
CA ASN A 113 -6.24 -10.20 8.14
C ASN A 113 -4.76 -10.57 8.00
N PHE A 114 -3.85 -9.66 8.29
CA PHE A 114 -2.41 -9.87 8.10
C PHE A 114 -1.59 -9.45 9.32
N PRO A 115 -1.94 -9.97 10.52
CA PRO A 115 -1.19 -9.57 11.73
C PRO A 115 0.27 -10.01 11.63
N GLY A 116 1.17 -9.14 12.08
CA GLY A 116 2.61 -9.40 12.10
C GLY A 116 3.33 -9.12 10.78
N HIS A 117 2.61 -8.88 9.69
CA HIS A 117 3.22 -8.54 8.41
C HIS A 117 3.55 -7.05 8.35
N PRO A 118 4.75 -6.68 7.85
CA PRO A 118 5.02 -5.28 7.58
C PRO A 118 4.09 -4.82 6.46
N ALA A 119 3.49 -3.65 6.62
CA ALA A 119 2.52 -3.16 5.66
C ALA A 119 2.57 -1.65 5.54
N ILE A 120 2.15 -1.16 4.39
CA ILE A 120 1.93 0.24 4.14
C ILE A 120 0.51 0.43 3.63
N VAL A 121 -0.21 1.38 4.20
CA VAL A 121 -1.60 1.68 3.83
C VAL A 121 -1.64 3.13 3.38
N CYS A 122 -2.08 3.37 2.15
CA CYS A 122 -2.11 4.71 1.57
C CYS A 122 -3.45 4.95 0.88
N THR A 123 -4.15 6.00 1.30
CA THR A 123 -5.42 6.41 0.71
C THR A 123 -5.19 7.58 -0.24
N HIS A 124 -5.74 7.45 -1.45
CA HIS A 124 -5.77 8.51 -2.46
C HIS A 124 -7.21 9.00 -2.63
N PRO A 125 -7.40 10.33 -2.84
CA PRO A 125 -8.75 10.88 -3.00
C PRO A 125 -9.37 10.62 -4.37
N ASP A 126 -8.53 10.37 -5.39
CA ASP A 126 -8.97 10.24 -6.79
C ASP A 126 -8.52 8.91 -7.36
N GLY A 127 -9.42 8.24 -8.09
CA GLY A 127 -9.07 7.07 -8.88
C GLY A 127 -8.38 7.46 -10.19
N HIS A 128 -8.12 6.46 -11.03
CA HIS A 128 -7.63 6.70 -12.39
C HIS A 128 -8.57 7.65 -13.12
N ASN A 129 -8.01 8.54 -13.94
CA ASN A 129 -8.76 9.51 -14.74
C ASN A 129 -9.55 10.52 -13.89
N ARG A 130 -9.12 10.77 -12.65
CA ARG A 130 -9.77 11.73 -11.75
C ARG A 130 -11.26 11.44 -11.57
N SER A 131 -11.60 10.16 -11.46
CA SER A 131 -13.00 9.72 -11.33
C SER A 131 -13.65 10.12 -10.00
N GLY A 132 -12.89 10.67 -9.05
CA GLY A 132 -13.40 11.04 -7.74
C GLY A 132 -13.60 9.87 -6.79
N ASN A 133 -13.11 8.69 -7.14
CA ASN A 133 -13.22 7.50 -6.29
C ASN A 133 -12.12 7.49 -5.26
N ILE A 134 -12.47 7.57 -3.99
CA ILE A 134 -11.51 7.34 -2.92
C ILE A 134 -11.08 5.87 -3.00
N HIS A 135 -9.78 5.63 -2.95
CA HIS A 135 -9.26 4.27 -2.96
C HIS A 135 -8.09 4.13 -2.00
N VAL A 136 -7.98 2.93 -1.42
CA VAL A 136 -6.97 2.60 -0.43
C VAL A 136 -6.05 1.54 -1.02
N HIS A 137 -4.75 1.83 -1.07
CA HIS A 137 -3.72 0.85 -1.42
C HIS A 137 -3.16 0.26 -0.13
N ILE A 138 -3.16 -1.07 -0.05
CA ILE A 138 -2.61 -1.81 1.08
C ILE A 138 -1.54 -2.73 0.52
N VAL A 139 -0.27 -2.47 0.85
CA VAL A 139 0.84 -3.32 0.40
C VAL A 139 1.42 -4.03 1.60
N ILE A 140 1.52 -5.35 1.50
CA ILE A 140 1.89 -6.23 2.61
C ILE A 140 3.12 -7.03 2.21
N GLY A 141 4.17 -6.98 3.03
CA GLY A 141 5.33 -7.86 2.87
C GLY A 141 4.90 -9.30 3.14
N SER A 142 5.35 -10.22 2.30
CA SER A 142 4.92 -11.62 2.36
C SER A 142 5.39 -12.34 3.62
N ILE A 143 6.45 -11.85 4.29
CA ILE A 143 7.03 -12.48 5.47
C ILE A 143 6.76 -11.62 6.70
N ARG A 144 6.25 -12.24 7.76
CA ARG A 144 6.00 -11.57 9.03
C ARG A 144 7.29 -11.10 9.69
N THR A 145 7.22 -9.98 10.40
CA THR A 145 8.35 -9.48 11.19
C THR A 145 8.50 -10.23 12.51
N ARG A 146 7.41 -10.86 12.96
CA ARG A 146 7.35 -11.60 14.22
C ARG A 146 6.38 -12.77 14.10
N GLU A 147 6.53 -13.72 14.99
CA GLU A 147 5.56 -14.82 15.07
C GLU A 147 4.23 -14.30 15.62
N VAL A 148 3.16 -14.84 15.09
CA VAL A 148 1.80 -14.48 15.50
C VAL A 148 1.09 -15.77 15.91
N GLU A 149 0.53 -15.76 17.11
CA GLU A 149 -0.28 -16.86 17.59
C GLU A 149 -1.59 -16.90 16.80
N ARG A 150 -1.87 -18.04 16.17
CA ARG A 150 -3.11 -18.26 15.45
C ARG A 150 -4.07 -19.03 16.31
N LYS A 151 -5.29 -18.52 16.44
CA LYS A 151 -6.36 -19.28 17.04
C LYS A 151 -6.77 -20.40 16.08
N PRO A 152 -7.02 -21.62 16.58
CA PRO A 152 -7.49 -22.73 15.75
C PRO A 152 -8.85 -22.45 15.15
#